data_dd052c2c263302a980b95ee420772bc6
#
_entry.id   dd052c2c263302a980b95ee420772bc6
#
_cell.length_a   1.000
_cell.length_b   1.000
_cell.length_c   1.000
_cell.angle_alpha   90.00
_cell.angle_beta   90.00
_cell.angle_gamma   90.00
#
_symmetry.space_group_name_H-M   'P 1'
#
loop_
_entity.id
_entity.type
_entity.pdbx_description
1 polymer ?
#
loop_
_entity_poly.entity_id
_entity_poly.type
_entity_poly.pdbx_seq_one_letter_code
_entity_poly.pdbx_strand_id
1 'polypeptide(L)'
;MPDPLMATLRTEGLTKSYNGRTVVRGVNLDLASGEVVGLLGPNGAGKTTTFYMTVGLTAPDAGRVILDGHDVTDDPMYIRARKGIGYLPQEPSIFRGLTVEQNILAILETMDLGPAERKTRLQALLAELNLTPLAQAPAYTLSGGERRRAEITRALVVSPKFMLLDEPFAGIDPIAVTDIQKIIFHLRDRGIGVLITDHNVRETLRITDRAYIVSGGVIFKSGTPASLAADEEVRRIYLGTEFRLD
;
A
#
# COMPACT_ATOMS: atom_id res chain seq x y z
N MET A 1 24.34 -7.36 3.99
CA MET A 1 24.19 -6.29 2.99
C MET A 1 22.98 -6.65 2.15
N PRO A 2 22.06 -5.73 1.84
CA PRO A 2 20.96 -6.06 0.94
C PRO A 2 21.53 -6.45 -0.43
N ASP A 3 20.88 -7.39 -1.10
CA ASP A 3 21.21 -7.83 -2.45
C ASP A 3 21.18 -6.61 -3.37
N PRO A 4 22.24 -6.31 -4.15
CA PRO A 4 22.30 -5.15 -5.04
C PRO A 4 21.23 -5.15 -6.14
N LEU A 5 20.43 -6.21 -6.26
CA LEU A 5 19.31 -6.36 -7.21
C LEU A 5 17.95 -6.02 -6.60
N MET A 6 17.84 -5.77 -5.28
CA MET A 6 16.56 -5.45 -4.63
C MET A 6 16.26 -3.96 -4.73
N ALA A 7 15.10 -3.63 -5.33
CA ALA A 7 14.57 -2.27 -5.31
C ALA A 7 14.27 -1.84 -3.86
N THR A 8 14.45 -0.55 -3.55
CA THR A 8 14.21 0.00 -2.22
C THR A 8 13.39 1.28 -2.27
N LEU A 9 12.44 1.40 -1.34
CA LEU A 9 11.71 2.65 -1.07
C LEU A 9 12.01 3.05 0.38
N ARG A 10 12.53 4.27 0.57
CA ARG A 10 12.95 4.76 1.89
C ARG A 10 12.40 6.16 2.15
N THR A 11 12.18 6.46 3.42
CA THR A 11 11.94 7.82 3.87
C THR A 11 13.00 8.21 4.88
N GLU A 12 13.48 9.45 4.81
CA GLU A 12 14.52 9.97 5.69
C GLU A 12 14.02 11.26 6.33
N GLY A 13 13.82 11.24 7.64
CA GLY A 13 13.49 12.39 8.45
C GLY A 13 12.18 13.10 8.08
N LEU A 14 11.17 12.39 7.54
CA LEU A 14 9.92 13.01 7.11
C LEU A 14 9.25 13.78 8.24
N THR A 15 8.95 15.04 8.00
CA THR A 15 8.32 15.94 8.95
C THR A 15 7.15 16.67 8.28
N LYS A 16 6.03 16.80 9.01
CA LYS A 16 4.85 17.53 8.54
C LYS A 16 4.11 18.22 9.67
N SER A 17 3.75 19.46 9.43
CA SER A 17 2.93 20.27 10.35
C SER A 17 1.70 20.80 9.64
N TYR A 18 0.59 20.89 10.36
CA TYR A 18 -0.65 21.55 9.93
C TYR A 18 -1.08 22.55 10.98
N ASN A 19 -1.33 23.79 10.60
CA ASN A 19 -1.80 24.84 11.49
C ASN A 19 -0.94 24.99 12.77
N GLY A 20 0.39 24.93 12.62
CA GLY A 20 1.34 25.04 13.74
C GLY A 20 1.50 23.77 14.58
N ARG A 21 0.75 22.70 14.32
CA ARG A 21 0.88 21.42 15.01
C ARG A 21 1.67 20.44 14.16
N THR A 22 2.82 19.98 14.64
CA THR A 22 3.61 18.94 13.99
C THR A 22 2.97 17.56 14.22
N VAL A 23 2.56 16.92 13.12
CA VAL A 23 1.88 15.61 13.13
C VAL A 23 2.80 14.45 12.75
N VAL A 24 3.90 14.73 12.02
CA VAL A 24 4.97 13.77 11.72
C VAL A 24 6.30 14.44 12.04
N ARG A 25 7.18 13.73 12.74
CA ARG A 25 8.39 14.29 13.38
C ARG A 25 9.62 13.43 13.08
N GLY A 26 10.19 13.56 11.89
CA GLY A 26 11.42 12.87 11.53
C GLY A 26 11.25 11.36 11.32
N VAL A 27 10.17 10.95 10.65
CA VAL A 27 9.88 9.52 10.41
C VAL A 27 10.82 8.95 9.35
N ASN A 28 11.45 7.82 9.69
CA ASN A 28 12.28 7.01 8.80
C ASN A 28 11.60 5.66 8.59
N LEU A 29 11.36 5.29 7.33
CA LEU A 29 10.86 3.99 6.91
C LEU A 29 11.76 3.44 5.83
N ASP A 30 11.84 2.14 5.73
CA ASP A 30 12.41 1.45 4.58
C ASP A 30 11.52 0.27 4.19
N LEU A 31 11.49 -0.05 2.91
CA LEU A 31 10.74 -1.12 2.29
C LEU A 31 11.56 -1.69 1.15
N ALA A 32 11.79 -2.99 1.15
CA ALA A 32 12.44 -3.70 0.06
C ALA A 32 11.42 -4.33 -0.90
N SER A 33 11.80 -4.54 -2.15
CA SER A 33 10.99 -5.35 -3.07
C SER A 33 10.82 -6.77 -2.52
N GLY A 34 9.62 -7.34 -2.67
CA GLY A 34 9.30 -8.68 -2.13
C GLY A 34 9.14 -8.73 -0.60
N GLU A 35 8.92 -7.59 0.05
CA GLU A 35 8.67 -7.48 1.49
C GLU A 35 7.28 -6.88 1.75
N VAL A 36 6.59 -7.35 2.79
CA VAL A 36 5.35 -6.75 3.30
C VAL A 36 5.62 -6.05 4.63
N VAL A 37 5.44 -4.74 4.67
CA VAL A 37 5.68 -3.90 5.84
C VAL A 37 4.39 -3.25 6.33
N GLY A 38 4.12 -3.35 7.63
CA GLY A 38 3.00 -2.66 8.29
C GLY A 38 3.41 -1.28 8.82
N LEU A 39 2.56 -0.27 8.64
CA LEU A 39 2.67 1.04 9.30
C LEU A 39 1.46 1.21 10.21
N LEU A 40 1.62 0.88 11.49
CA LEU A 40 0.56 0.73 12.48
C LEU A 40 0.67 1.79 13.58
N GLY A 41 -0.39 1.97 14.35
CA GLY A 41 -0.41 2.90 15.48
C GLY A 41 -1.81 3.46 15.72
N PRO A 42 -2.05 4.16 16.84
CA PRO A 42 -3.36 4.72 17.17
C PRO A 42 -3.82 5.80 16.18
N ASN A 43 -5.11 6.17 16.27
CA ASN A 43 -5.66 7.26 15.47
C ASN A 43 -4.93 8.58 15.79
N GLY A 44 -4.65 9.35 14.75
CA GLY A 44 -3.91 10.61 14.88
C GLY A 44 -2.41 10.47 15.12
N ALA A 45 -1.85 9.26 15.06
CA ALA A 45 -0.42 9.03 15.25
C ALA A 45 0.47 9.56 14.11
N GLY A 46 -0.11 9.93 12.96
CA GLY A 46 0.64 10.43 11.80
C GLY A 46 0.81 9.42 10.66
N LYS A 47 0.21 8.21 10.76
CA LYS A 47 0.32 7.14 9.75
C LYS A 47 -0.09 7.61 8.35
N THR A 48 -1.33 8.07 8.19
CA THR A 48 -1.89 8.52 6.90
C THR A 48 -1.07 9.67 6.32
N THR A 49 -0.62 10.62 7.15
CA THR A 49 0.23 11.73 6.70
C THR A 49 1.58 11.23 6.20
N THR A 50 2.23 10.31 6.92
CA THR A 50 3.48 9.67 6.49
C THR A 50 3.29 8.93 5.17
N PHE A 51 2.21 8.18 5.07
CA PHE A 51 1.84 7.45 3.88
C PHE A 51 1.63 8.38 2.67
N TYR A 52 0.87 9.46 2.86
CA TYR A 52 0.61 10.45 1.80
C TYR A 52 1.87 11.19 1.35
N MET A 53 2.81 11.47 2.27
CA MET A 53 4.11 12.03 1.89
C MET A 53 4.92 11.02 1.06
N THR A 54 4.87 9.74 1.41
CA THR A 54 5.57 8.66 0.66
C THR A 54 4.99 8.47 -0.73
N VAL A 55 3.67 8.56 -0.89
CA VAL A 55 2.97 8.45 -2.20
C VAL A 55 3.15 9.70 -3.06
N GLY A 56 3.38 10.88 -2.46
CA GLY A 56 3.44 12.16 -3.16
C GLY A 56 2.09 12.89 -3.28
N LEU A 57 1.15 12.56 -2.40
CA LEU A 57 -0.12 13.31 -2.22
C LEU A 57 0.04 14.54 -1.34
N THR A 58 1.03 14.53 -0.46
CA THR A 58 1.35 15.64 0.44
C THR A 58 2.86 15.86 0.41
N ALA A 59 3.28 17.11 0.20
CA ALA A 59 4.69 17.47 0.30
C ALA A 59 5.12 17.49 1.77
N PRO A 60 6.27 16.88 2.15
CA PRO A 60 6.82 17.04 3.48
C PRO A 60 7.32 18.48 3.71
N ASP A 61 7.36 18.92 4.97
CA ASP A 61 7.98 20.20 5.33
C ASP A 61 9.51 20.03 5.49
N ALA A 62 9.97 18.81 5.80
CA ALA A 62 11.37 18.41 5.82
C ALA A 62 11.51 16.90 5.64
N GLY A 63 12.71 16.46 5.32
CA GLY A 63 13.02 15.06 5.04
C GLY A 63 12.89 14.72 3.56
N ARG A 64 13.11 13.43 3.23
CA ARG A 64 13.16 12.97 1.84
C ARG A 64 12.47 11.62 1.65
N VAL A 65 11.99 11.40 0.41
CA VAL A 65 11.53 10.09 -0.08
C VAL A 65 12.49 9.63 -1.16
N ILE A 66 13.06 8.45 -1.00
CA ILE A 66 14.12 7.91 -1.87
C ILE A 66 13.62 6.59 -2.47
N LEU A 67 13.61 6.51 -3.79
CA LEU A 67 13.26 5.31 -4.56
C LEU A 67 14.50 4.85 -5.34
N ASP A 68 14.98 3.64 -5.06
CA ASP A 68 16.19 3.07 -5.70
C ASP A 68 17.39 4.03 -5.67
N GLY A 69 17.61 4.71 -4.55
CA GLY A 69 18.68 5.68 -4.38
C GLY A 69 18.42 7.06 -4.98
N HIS A 70 17.32 7.27 -5.68
CA HIS A 70 16.93 8.55 -6.28
C HIS A 70 15.96 9.29 -5.39
N ASP A 71 16.24 10.57 -5.15
CA ASP A 71 15.30 11.44 -4.44
C ASP A 71 14.07 11.73 -5.32
N VAL A 72 12.90 11.39 -4.80
CA VAL A 72 11.59 11.59 -5.45
C VAL A 72 10.67 12.50 -4.62
N THR A 73 11.25 13.25 -3.68
CA THR A 73 10.50 14.07 -2.71
C THR A 73 9.60 15.10 -3.39
N ASP A 74 10.12 15.78 -4.41
CA ASP A 74 9.40 16.80 -5.15
C ASP A 74 8.56 16.26 -6.31
N ASP A 75 8.67 14.95 -6.60
CA ASP A 75 7.87 14.31 -7.63
C ASP A 75 6.40 14.21 -7.19
N PRO A 76 5.45 14.68 -7.98
CA PRO A 76 4.03 14.44 -7.71
C PRO A 76 3.68 12.95 -7.90
N MET A 77 2.55 12.54 -7.31
CA MET A 77 2.11 11.14 -7.29
C MET A 77 2.17 10.44 -8.66
N TYR A 78 1.75 11.10 -9.74
CA TYR A 78 1.73 10.50 -11.08
C TYR A 78 3.13 10.22 -11.64
N ILE A 79 4.12 11.01 -11.27
CA ILE A 79 5.54 10.75 -11.62
C ILE A 79 6.07 9.59 -10.81
N ARG A 80 5.79 9.55 -9.48
CA ARG A 80 6.16 8.41 -8.62
C ARG A 80 5.51 7.11 -9.10
N ALA A 81 4.27 7.17 -9.58
CA ALA A 81 3.60 6.01 -10.16
C ALA A 81 4.34 5.47 -11.40
N ARG A 82 4.79 6.34 -12.31
CA ARG A 82 5.61 5.96 -13.45
C ARG A 82 7.00 5.43 -13.08
N LYS A 83 7.52 5.84 -11.92
CA LYS A 83 8.81 5.35 -11.39
C LYS A 83 8.66 4.03 -10.62
N GLY A 84 7.42 3.57 -10.37
CA GLY A 84 7.13 2.27 -9.79
C GLY A 84 6.49 2.27 -8.40
N ILE A 85 5.87 3.37 -7.96
CA ILE A 85 5.09 3.42 -6.70
C ILE A 85 3.60 3.37 -7.02
N GLY A 86 2.97 2.21 -6.85
CA GLY A 86 1.52 2.04 -6.93
C GLY A 86 0.83 2.45 -5.62
N TYR A 87 -0.39 2.96 -5.73
CA TYR A 87 -1.17 3.39 -4.57
C TYR A 87 -2.61 2.89 -4.65
N LEU A 88 -3.09 2.34 -3.55
CA LEU A 88 -4.48 1.94 -3.35
C LEU A 88 -5.06 2.75 -2.19
N PRO A 89 -5.95 3.73 -2.44
CA PRO A 89 -6.55 4.55 -1.41
C PRO A 89 -7.55 3.78 -0.55
N GLN A 90 -7.83 4.31 0.64
CA GLN A 90 -8.89 3.81 1.53
C GLN A 90 -10.27 3.95 0.85
N GLU A 91 -10.56 5.11 0.29
CA GLU A 91 -11.80 5.37 -0.41
C GLU A 91 -11.85 4.64 -1.77
N PRO A 92 -13.05 4.15 -2.17
CA PRO A 92 -13.20 3.51 -3.46
C PRO A 92 -12.75 4.40 -4.61
N SER A 93 -11.77 3.92 -5.39
CA SER A 93 -11.17 4.68 -6.48
C SER A 93 -11.60 4.22 -7.88
N ILE A 94 -12.41 3.15 -7.95
CA ILE A 94 -12.86 2.57 -9.22
C ILE A 94 -13.78 3.55 -10.00
N PHE A 95 -13.64 3.61 -11.31
CA PHE A 95 -14.54 4.36 -12.16
C PHE A 95 -15.89 3.64 -12.26
N ARG A 96 -16.85 4.05 -11.45
CA ARG A 96 -18.12 3.36 -11.23
C ARG A 96 -18.97 3.17 -12.49
N GLY A 97 -18.92 4.13 -13.44
CA GLY A 97 -19.64 4.08 -14.71
C GLY A 97 -19.01 3.18 -15.78
N LEU A 98 -17.82 2.64 -15.53
CA LEU A 98 -17.11 1.77 -16.45
C LEU A 98 -17.23 0.30 -16.02
N THR A 99 -17.04 -0.64 -16.96
CA THR A 99 -16.86 -2.05 -16.64
C THR A 99 -15.51 -2.29 -15.97
N VAL A 100 -15.29 -3.48 -15.42
CA VAL A 100 -13.99 -3.89 -14.87
C VAL A 100 -12.90 -3.81 -15.94
N GLU A 101 -13.15 -4.35 -17.11
CA GLU A 101 -12.25 -4.30 -18.26
C GLU A 101 -11.92 -2.86 -18.65
N GLN A 102 -12.93 -2.00 -18.77
CA GLN A 102 -12.74 -0.59 -19.10
C GLN A 102 -11.94 0.18 -18.06
N ASN A 103 -12.07 -0.16 -16.77
CA ASN A 103 -11.26 0.42 -15.70
C ASN A 103 -9.77 0.15 -15.87
N ILE A 104 -9.41 -1.06 -16.29
CA ILE A 104 -8.02 -1.47 -16.54
C ILE A 104 -7.53 -0.87 -17.86
N LEU A 105 -8.38 -0.94 -18.89
CA LEU A 105 -8.07 -0.42 -20.22
C LEU A 105 -7.80 1.09 -20.21
N ALA A 106 -8.55 1.86 -19.41
CA ALA A 106 -8.34 3.31 -19.25
C ALA A 106 -6.91 3.68 -18.85
N ILE A 107 -6.26 2.84 -18.04
CA ILE A 107 -4.84 3.06 -17.68
C ILE A 107 -3.90 2.53 -18.77
N LEU A 108 -4.20 1.35 -19.35
CA LEU A 108 -3.40 0.81 -20.46
C LEU A 108 -3.35 1.76 -21.66
N GLU A 109 -4.39 2.53 -21.90
CA GLU A 109 -4.45 3.53 -22.99
C GLU A 109 -3.53 4.73 -22.76
N THR A 110 -3.13 5.00 -21.51
CA THR A 110 -2.13 6.04 -21.21
C THR A 110 -0.68 5.59 -21.43
N MET A 111 -0.48 4.31 -21.74
CA MET A 111 0.84 3.73 -21.98
C MET A 111 1.15 3.69 -23.47
N ASP A 112 2.43 3.75 -23.83
CA ASP A 112 2.90 3.60 -25.19
C ASP A 112 2.90 2.11 -25.60
N LEU A 113 1.69 1.57 -25.84
CA LEU A 113 1.46 0.16 -26.18
C LEU A 113 0.66 0.06 -27.46
N GLY A 114 1.04 -0.85 -28.35
CA GLY A 114 0.25 -1.20 -29.53
C GLY A 114 -1.09 -1.88 -29.17
N PRO A 115 -2.11 -1.84 -30.05
CA PRO A 115 -3.43 -2.42 -29.76
C PRO A 115 -3.39 -3.91 -29.39
N ALA A 116 -2.57 -4.71 -30.05
CA ALA A 116 -2.43 -6.14 -29.80
C ALA A 116 -1.78 -6.40 -28.43
N GLU A 117 -0.72 -5.68 -28.08
CA GLU A 117 -0.02 -5.78 -26.80
C GLU A 117 -0.94 -5.34 -25.66
N ARG A 118 -1.68 -4.23 -25.84
CA ARG A 118 -2.66 -3.74 -24.87
C ARG A 118 -3.71 -4.81 -24.56
N LYS A 119 -4.24 -5.47 -25.61
CA LYS A 119 -5.21 -6.57 -25.45
C LYS A 119 -4.63 -7.75 -24.66
N THR A 120 -3.42 -8.19 -25.02
CA THR A 120 -2.74 -9.30 -24.33
C THR A 120 -2.51 -8.97 -22.85
N ARG A 121 -2.03 -7.76 -22.56
CA ARG A 121 -1.77 -7.32 -21.19
C ARG A 121 -3.05 -7.17 -20.36
N LEU A 122 -4.14 -6.67 -20.97
CA LEU A 122 -5.45 -6.61 -20.34
C LEU A 122 -5.93 -8.00 -19.91
N GLN A 123 -5.86 -8.97 -20.83
CA GLN A 123 -6.26 -10.35 -20.54
C GLN A 123 -5.43 -10.98 -19.42
N ALA A 124 -4.11 -10.78 -19.42
CA ALA A 124 -3.22 -11.27 -18.37
C ALA A 124 -3.58 -10.65 -17.00
N LEU A 125 -3.79 -9.34 -16.93
CA LEU A 125 -4.17 -8.63 -15.71
C LEU A 125 -5.52 -9.09 -15.15
N LEU A 126 -6.52 -9.30 -16.01
CA LEU A 126 -7.83 -9.82 -15.61
C LEU A 126 -7.74 -11.25 -15.05
N ALA A 127 -6.93 -12.09 -15.69
CA ALA A 127 -6.73 -13.47 -15.26
C ALA A 127 -5.98 -13.56 -13.93
N GLU A 128 -4.99 -12.69 -13.71
CA GLU A 128 -4.10 -12.71 -12.56
C GLU A 128 -4.84 -12.64 -11.21
N LEU A 129 -5.84 -11.78 -11.09
CA LEU A 129 -6.65 -11.64 -9.87
C LEU A 129 -8.08 -12.19 -10.04
N ASN A 130 -8.28 -13.17 -10.93
CA ASN A 130 -9.57 -13.84 -11.17
C ASN A 130 -10.73 -12.89 -11.50
N LEU A 131 -10.47 -11.87 -12.32
CA LEU A 131 -11.48 -10.89 -12.76
C LEU A 131 -12.04 -11.17 -14.15
N THR A 132 -11.53 -12.18 -14.86
CA THR A 132 -12.01 -12.53 -16.22
C THR A 132 -13.53 -12.76 -16.27
N PRO A 133 -14.17 -13.47 -15.32
CA PRO A 133 -15.64 -13.62 -15.33
C PRO A 133 -16.41 -12.33 -15.12
N LEU A 134 -15.77 -11.32 -14.53
CA LEU A 134 -16.36 -10.02 -14.20
C LEU A 134 -15.94 -8.92 -15.18
N ALA A 135 -15.19 -9.24 -16.23
CA ALA A 135 -14.62 -8.24 -17.15
C ALA A 135 -15.66 -7.24 -17.69
N GLN A 136 -16.84 -7.74 -18.06
CA GLN A 136 -17.94 -6.95 -18.59
C GLN A 136 -18.92 -6.42 -17.53
N ALA A 137 -18.72 -6.78 -16.24
CA ALA A 137 -19.57 -6.29 -15.16
C ALA A 137 -19.36 -4.78 -14.94
N PRO A 138 -20.42 -3.97 -14.83
CA PRO A 138 -20.31 -2.59 -14.43
C PRO A 138 -19.73 -2.48 -13.01
N ALA A 139 -18.77 -1.57 -12.81
CA ALA A 139 -18.03 -1.50 -11.54
C ALA A 139 -18.92 -1.18 -10.31
N TYR A 140 -20.06 -0.53 -10.51
CA TYR A 140 -21.00 -0.26 -9.42
C TYR A 140 -21.75 -1.49 -8.94
N THR A 141 -21.72 -2.62 -9.67
CA THR A 141 -22.38 -3.89 -9.27
C THR A 141 -21.50 -4.80 -8.45
N LEU A 142 -20.22 -4.48 -8.34
CA LEU A 142 -19.22 -5.31 -7.67
C LEU A 142 -19.44 -5.31 -6.14
N SER A 143 -19.26 -6.47 -5.52
CA SER A 143 -19.08 -6.60 -4.07
C SER A 143 -17.85 -5.83 -3.60
N GLY A 144 -17.71 -5.60 -2.29
CA GLY A 144 -16.54 -4.92 -1.73
C GLY A 144 -15.21 -5.58 -2.10
N GLY A 145 -15.14 -6.90 -1.98
CA GLY A 145 -13.94 -7.68 -2.31
C GLY A 145 -13.62 -7.69 -3.82
N GLU A 146 -14.63 -7.85 -4.68
CA GLU A 146 -14.45 -7.78 -6.14
C GLU A 146 -13.99 -6.40 -6.59
N ARG A 147 -14.57 -5.35 -6.02
CA ARG A 147 -14.15 -3.98 -6.27
C ARG A 147 -12.69 -3.77 -5.87
N ARG A 148 -12.29 -4.23 -4.68
CA ARG A 148 -10.91 -4.10 -4.20
C ARG A 148 -9.92 -4.83 -5.09
N ARG A 149 -10.27 -6.05 -5.56
CA ARG A 149 -9.48 -6.77 -6.57
C ARG A 149 -9.32 -5.98 -7.87
N ALA A 150 -10.40 -5.38 -8.38
CA ALA A 150 -10.36 -4.59 -9.60
C ALA A 150 -9.50 -3.32 -9.43
N GLU A 151 -9.55 -2.66 -8.29
CA GLU A 151 -8.71 -1.50 -7.96
C GLU A 151 -7.22 -1.87 -7.88
N ILE A 152 -6.90 -3.01 -7.25
CA ILE A 152 -5.52 -3.53 -7.20
C ILE A 152 -5.04 -3.87 -8.60
N THR A 153 -5.85 -4.59 -9.39
CA THR A 153 -5.51 -4.93 -10.79
C THR A 153 -5.23 -3.69 -11.62
N ARG A 154 -6.04 -2.64 -11.47
CA ARG A 154 -5.82 -1.37 -12.13
C ARG A 154 -4.50 -0.71 -11.73
N ALA A 155 -4.13 -0.79 -10.45
CA ALA A 155 -2.86 -0.26 -9.97
C ALA A 155 -1.65 -1.08 -10.49
N LEU A 156 -1.83 -2.37 -10.78
CA LEU A 156 -0.79 -3.23 -11.36
C LEU A 156 -0.49 -2.95 -12.83
N VAL A 157 -1.34 -2.21 -13.54
CA VAL A 157 -1.14 -1.87 -14.97
C VAL A 157 0.22 -1.26 -15.24
N VAL A 158 0.69 -0.38 -14.35
CA VAL A 158 1.98 0.31 -14.49
C VAL A 158 3.19 -0.52 -14.04
N SER A 159 2.97 -1.80 -13.67
CA SER A 159 4.02 -2.72 -13.17
C SER A 159 4.83 -2.12 -12.02
N PRO A 160 4.19 -1.77 -10.90
CA PRO A 160 4.85 -1.11 -9.80
C PRO A 160 5.90 -2.02 -9.14
N LYS A 161 6.98 -1.42 -8.62
CA LYS A 161 7.95 -2.07 -7.75
C LYS A 161 7.46 -2.12 -6.30
N PHE A 162 6.63 -1.14 -5.93
CA PHE A 162 6.06 -0.98 -4.59
C PHE A 162 4.57 -0.69 -4.69
N MET A 163 3.77 -1.33 -3.83
CA MET A 163 2.35 -1.06 -3.66
C MET A 163 2.10 -0.52 -2.25
N LEU A 164 1.54 0.67 -2.18
CA LEU A 164 1.14 1.31 -0.93
C LEU A 164 -0.37 1.16 -0.78
N LEU A 165 -0.80 0.41 0.24
CA LEU A 165 -2.20 0.04 0.49
C LEU A 165 -2.71 0.76 1.74
N ASP A 166 -3.60 1.74 1.54
CA ASP A 166 -4.20 2.50 2.64
C ASP A 166 -5.50 1.81 3.07
N GLU A 167 -5.48 1.23 4.26
CA GLU A 167 -6.58 0.47 4.86
C GLU A 167 -7.25 -0.54 3.89
N PRO A 168 -6.48 -1.51 3.36
CA PRO A 168 -6.99 -2.44 2.36
C PRO A 168 -8.14 -3.33 2.85
N PHE A 169 -8.31 -3.49 4.15
CA PHE A 169 -9.35 -4.32 4.76
C PHE A 169 -10.59 -3.53 5.21
N ALA A 170 -10.57 -2.19 5.06
CA ALA A 170 -11.68 -1.35 5.50
C ALA A 170 -12.95 -1.61 4.70
N GLY A 171 -14.08 -1.83 5.41
CA GLY A 171 -15.40 -1.94 4.81
C GLY A 171 -15.62 -3.18 3.93
N ILE A 172 -14.82 -4.23 4.09
CA ILE A 172 -15.01 -5.53 3.44
C ILE A 172 -15.34 -6.62 4.47
N ASP A 173 -16.03 -7.66 4.02
CA ASP A 173 -16.41 -8.78 4.88
C ASP A 173 -15.20 -9.68 5.22
N PRO A 174 -15.26 -10.48 6.31
CA PRO A 174 -14.14 -11.31 6.75
C PRO A 174 -13.65 -12.34 5.71
N ILE A 175 -14.54 -12.83 4.84
CA ILE A 175 -14.15 -13.78 3.78
C ILE A 175 -13.31 -13.06 2.74
N ALA A 176 -13.73 -11.85 2.34
CA ALA A 176 -12.99 -11.03 1.39
C ALA A 176 -11.65 -10.53 1.96
N VAL A 177 -11.51 -10.33 3.29
CA VAL A 177 -10.22 -10.04 3.92
C VAL A 177 -9.19 -11.13 3.59
N THR A 178 -9.58 -12.40 3.73
CA THR A 178 -8.69 -13.54 3.40
C THR A 178 -8.24 -13.51 1.93
N ASP A 179 -9.13 -13.14 1.02
CA ASP A 179 -8.79 -13.06 -0.40
C ASP A 179 -7.82 -11.90 -0.69
N ILE A 180 -8.01 -10.75 -0.05
CA ILE A 180 -7.05 -9.63 -0.17
C ILE A 180 -5.69 -9.99 0.43
N GLN A 181 -5.65 -10.72 1.55
CA GLN A 181 -4.40 -11.25 2.12
C GLN A 181 -3.65 -12.14 1.13
N LYS A 182 -4.35 -13.06 0.44
CA LYS A 182 -3.73 -13.89 -0.61
C LYS A 182 -3.16 -13.04 -1.76
N ILE A 183 -3.87 -11.97 -2.14
CA ILE A 183 -3.38 -11.05 -3.16
C ILE A 183 -2.11 -10.34 -2.68
N ILE A 184 -2.05 -9.89 -1.44
CA ILE A 184 -0.85 -9.25 -0.87
C ILE A 184 0.35 -10.21 -0.91
N PHE A 185 0.16 -11.47 -0.51
CA PHE A 185 1.20 -12.49 -0.64
C PHE A 185 1.60 -12.73 -2.10
N HIS A 186 0.64 -12.79 -3.02
CA HIS A 186 0.94 -12.89 -4.45
C HIS A 186 1.78 -11.72 -4.97
N LEU A 187 1.49 -10.48 -4.54
CA LEU A 187 2.29 -9.30 -4.89
C LEU A 187 3.72 -9.43 -4.36
N ARG A 188 3.88 -9.82 -3.08
CA ARG A 188 5.19 -10.08 -2.47
C ARG A 188 5.98 -11.12 -3.25
N ASP A 189 5.35 -12.26 -3.56
CA ASP A 189 5.99 -13.37 -4.27
C ASP A 189 6.38 -13.01 -5.71
N ARG A 190 5.75 -11.99 -6.29
CA ARG A 190 6.16 -11.34 -7.55
C ARG A 190 7.32 -10.34 -7.39
N GLY A 191 7.87 -10.19 -6.19
CA GLY A 191 8.93 -9.24 -5.91
C GLY A 191 8.45 -7.79 -5.71
N ILE A 192 7.13 -7.56 -5.54
CA ILE A 192 6.59 -6.22 -5.26
C ILE A 192 6.67 -5.99 -3.74
N GLY A 193 7.32 -4.89 -3.32
CA GLY A 193 7.29 -4.46 -1.93
C GLY A 193 5.92 -3.87 -1.57
N VAL A 194 5.36 -4.23 -0.42
CA VAL A 194 4.02 -3.78 -0.02
C VAL A 194 4.08 -3.05 1.31
N LEU A 195 3.64 -1.79 1.35
CA LEU A 195 3.44 -1.02 2.59
C LEU A 195 1.94 -0.95 2.88
N ILE A 196 1.54 -1.33 4.10
CA ILE A 196 0.13 -1.40 4.50
C ILE A 196 -0.11 -0.54 5.74
N THR A 197 -1.16 0.29 5.71
CA THR A 197 -1.79 0.84 6.91
C THR A 197 -3.16 0.19 7.09
N ASP A 198 -3.54 -0.17 8.32
CA ASP A 198 -4.90 -0.64 8.59
C ASP A 198 -5.25 -0.47 10.07
N HIS A 199 -6.54 -0.40 10.37
CA HIS A 199 -7.07 -0.42 11.74
C HIS A 199 -7.15 -1.85 12.29
N ASN A 200 -7.26 -2.85 11.42
CA ASN A 200 -7.28 -4.25 11.81
C ASN A 200 -5.85 -4.76 12.03
N VAL A 201 -5.33 -4.43 13.21
CA VAL A 201 -3.94 -4.71 13.58
C VAL A 201 -3.60 -6.19 13.49
N ARG A 202 -4.53 -7.07 13.95
CA ARG A 202 -4.30 -8.52 13.95
C ARG A 202 -4.13 -9.03 12.52
N GLU A 203 -5.07 -8.69 11.63
CA GLU A 203 -5.02 -9.13 10.23
C GLU A 203 -3.80 -8.59 9.49
N THR A 204 -3.38 -7.35 9.82
CA THR A 204 -2.19 -6.75 9.22
C THR A 204 -0.91 -7.43 9.72
N LEU A 205 -0.76 -7.64 11.03
CA LEU A 205 0.42 -8.29 11.59
C LEU A 205 0.58 -9.73 11.11
N ARG A 206 -0.52 -10.45 10.82
CA ARG A 206 -0.47 -11.83 10.29
C ARG A 206 0.17 -11.94 8.90
N ILE A 207 0.14 -10.87 8.13
CA ILE A 207 0.62 -10.88 6.74
C ILE A 207 1.88 -10.06 6.51
N THR A 208 2.39 -9.37 7.54
CA THR A 208 3.59 -8.53 7.44
C THR A 208 4.83 -9.30 7.86
N ASP A 209 5.95 -9.07 7.16
CA ASP A 209 7.27 -9.57 7.55
C ASP A 209 7.81 -8.77 8.74
N ARG A 210 7.53 -7.46 8.77
CA ARG A 210 7.80 -6.55 9.89
C ARG A 210 6.83 -5.38 9.90
N ALA A 211 6.78 -4.65 11.00
CA ALA A 211 5.95 -3.45 11.09
C ALA A 211 6.65 -2.33 11.87
N TYR A 212 6.21 -1.12 11.61
CA TYR A 212 6.52 0.09 12.36
C TYR A 212 5.30 0.50 13.17
N ILE A 213 5.48 0.75 14.44
CA ILE A 213 4.46 1.33 15.32
C ILE A 213 4.71 2.83 15.42
N VAL A 214 3.78 3.63 14.92
CA VAL A 214 3.82 5.10 15.00
C VAL A 214 3.05 5.56 16.23
N SER A 215 3.63 6.43 17.02
CA SER A 215 2.97 7.08 18.15
C SER A 215 3.46 8.52 18.28
N GLY A 216 2.55 9.48 18.44
CA GLY A 216 2.91 10.89 18.59
C GLY A 216 3.71 11.51 17.44
N GLY A 217 3.59 10.96 16.23
CA GLY A 217 4.28 11.45 15.03
C GLY A 217 5.69 10.88 14.82
N VAL A 218 6.15 9.94 15.63
CA VAL A 218 7.47 9.28 15.51
C VAL A 218 7.32 7.77 15.39
N ILE A 219 8.34 7.11 14.86
CA ILE A 219 8.43 5.64 14.97
C ILE A 219 8.75 5.31 16.42
N PHE A 220 7.77 4.72 17.11
CA PHE A 220 7.91 4.30 18.51
C PHE A 220 8.68 2.98 18.62
N LYS A 221 8.33 2.00 17.80
CA LYS A 221 8.96 0.67 17.72
C LYS A 221 8.92 0.15 16.30
N SER A 222 9.83 -0.75 15.99
CA SER A 222 9.79 -1.55 14.76
C SER A 222 10.29 -2.96 15.03
N GLY A 223 9.79 -3.93 14.30
CA GLY A 223 10.20 -5.33 14.47
C GLY A 223 9.28 -6.31 13.76
N THR A 224 9.53 -7.59 13.97
CA THR A 224 8.65 -8.66 13.48
C THR A 224 7.32 -8.65 14.23
N PRO A 225 6.24 -9.19 13.64
CA PRO A 225 4.95 -9.32 14.32
C PRO A 225 5.05 -9.96 15.70
N ALA A 226 5.83 -11.04 15.81
CA ALA A 226 6.03 -11.74 17.09
C ALA A 226 6.74 -10.86 18.13
N SER A 227 7.79 -10.13 17.74
CA SER A 227 8.52 -9.23 18.66
C SER A 227 7.65 -8.07 19.13
N LEU A 228 6.84 -7.48 18.22
CA LEU A 228 5.93 -6.39 18.58
C LEU A 228 4.77 -6.85 19.46
N ALA A 229 4.21 -8.04 19.21
CA ALA A 229 3.15 -8.62 20.03
C ALA A 229 3.62 -8.99 21.45
N ALA A 230 4.91 -9.31 21.62
CA ALA A 230 5.52 -9.61 22.91
C ALA A 230 5.99 -8.37 23.69
N ASP A 231 6.14 -7.21 23.03
CA ASP A 231 6.65 -5.98 23.65
C ASP A 231 5.59 -5.36 24.57
N GLU A 232 5.91 -5.23 25.85
CA GLU A 232 5.00 -4.72 26.88
C GLU A 232 4.59 -3.25 26.64
N GLU A 233 5.51 -2.43 26.12
CA GLU A 233 5.20 -1.02 25.82
C GLU A 233 4.28 -0.88 24.62
N VAL A 234 4.49 -1.68 23.55
CA VAL A 234 3.62 -1.74 22.39
C VAL A 234 2.22 -2.21 22.78
N ARG A 235 2.13 -3.25 23.63
CA ARG A 235 0.84 -3.72 24.16
C ARG A 235 0.15 -2.64 24.98
N ARG A 236 0.84 -1.96 25.87
CA ARG A 236 0.29 -0.90 26.73
C ARG A 236 -0.22 0.30 25.93
N ILE A 237 0.52 0.72 24.88
CA ILE A 237 0.23 1.97 24.14
C ILE A 237 -0.77 1.73 23.02
N TYR A 238 -0.74 0.54 22.38
CA TYR A 238 -1.44 0.33 21.14
C TYR A 238 -2.24 -0.98 21.03
N LEU A 239 -1.63 -2.15 21.31
CA LEU A 239 -2.27 -3.44 21.07
C LEU A 239 -3.32 -3.83 22.13
N GLY A 240 -3.15 -3.34 23.37
CA GLY A 240 -3.90 -3.82 24.54
C GLY A 240 -3.21 -5.01 25.21
N THR A 241 -3.42 -5.14 26.54
CA THR A 241 -2.76 -6.18 27.37
C THR A 241 -3.18 -7.60 27.01
N GLU A 242 -4.41 -7.78 26.51
CA GLU A 242 -4.97 -9.09 26.13
C GLU A 242 -4.72 -9.45 24.65
N PHE A 243 -3.96 -8.64 23.91
CA PHE A 243 -3.69 -8.92 22.50
C PHE A 243 -2.92 -10.22 22.32
N ARG A 244 -3.39 -11.07 21.39
CA ARG A 244 -2.74 -12.29 20.91
C ARG A 244 -2.72 -12.29 19.40
N LEU A 245 -1.65 -12.77 18.83
CA LEU A 245 -1.45 -12.81 17.36
C LEU A 245 -2.09 -14.06 16.73
N ASP A 246 -2.39 -15.07 17.54
CA ASP A 246 -2.94 -16.39 17.14
C ASP A 246 -4.42 -16.31 16.70
#